data_b678c747b37a427160b9f58157fcada2
#
_entry.id   b678c747b37a427160b9f58157fcada2
#
_cell.length_a   1.000
_cell.length_b   1.000
_cell.length_c   1.000
_cell.angle_alpha   90.00
_cell.angle_beta   90.00
_cell.angle_gamma   90.00
#
_symmetry.space_group_name_H-M   'P 1'
#
loop_
_entity.id
_entity.type
_entity.pdbx_description
1 polymer ?
#
loop_
_entity_poly.entity_id
_entity_poly.type
_entity_poly.pdbx_seq_one_letter_code
_entity_poly.pdbx_strand_id
1 'polypeptide(L)'
;MKTTSLGLAALTASEATASTQSATQNVLFFCPRWGSEALSPPDFCRKVKDAGYDGVEMVFPEEVKDQSLWYSLLADHGLQVITLQVQAGADDVDENFRQFEKYLRVAAQAKPLFINSHTGKDFYSFEENSRFIRRGFEMEKELGVPIYHEIHRGKFSFHSSPTVQMVAAFPDLKLVADLSHWCCVSESLLGEKQQKARLETVFPRCYHVHARVGFPEGPQVNDPRAPEWKSALDAHLGWWDRIVALRRAAGVANVTISPEFGPAASGYLPTLPYTQQPVADQWAINKYMMDLLRKRYNLV
;
A
#
# COMPACT_ATOMS: atom_id res chain seq x y z
N MET A 1 82.33 6.52 -24.09
CA MET A 1 81.06 5.89 -24.41
C MET A 1 80.37 5.58 -23.10
N LYS A 2 79.33 6.35 -22.74
CA LYS A 2 78.53 6.14 -21.51
C LYS A 2 77.17 5.62 -21.93
N THR A 3 76.87 4.39 -21.54
CA THR A 3 75.55 3.79 -21.77
C THR A 3 74.64 4.12 -20.61
N THR A 4 73.55 4.77 -20.89
CA THR A 4 72.45 5.12 -19.93
C THR A 4 71.38 4.03 -19.98
N SER A 5 71.12 3.36 -18.88
CA SER A 5 70.02 2.41 -18.73
C SER A 5 68.75 3.13 -18.26
N LEU A 6 67.69 3.03 -19.03
CA LEU A 6 66.35 3.47 -18.60
C LEU A 6 65.68 2.38 -17.77
N GLY A 7 65.37 2.73 -16.56
CA GLY A 7 64.52 1.90 -15.69
C GLY A 7 63.03 2.08 -15.97
N LEU A 8 62.36 0.97 -16.21
CA LEU A 8 60.93 0.91 -16.42
C LEU A 8 60.23 0.77 -15.04
N ALA A 9 59.49 1.80 -14.61
CA ALA A 9 58.68 1.71 -13.40
C ALA A 9 57.33 1.10 -13.73
N ALA A 10 57.03 -0.05 -13.15
CA ALA A 10 55.73 -0.71 -13.25
C ALA A 10 54.75 -0.04 -12.26
N LEU A 11 53.72 0.57 -12.79
CA LEU A 11 52.56 1.04 -12.01
C LEU A 11 51.64 -0.13 -11.74
N THR A 12 51.56 -0.59 -10.49
CA THR A 12 50.55 -1.53 -10.02
C THR A 12 49.25 -0.75 -9.74
N ALA A 13 48.26 -0.94 -10.60
CA ALA A 13 46.91 -0.47 -10.32
C ALA A 13 46.27 -1.37 -9.25
N SER A 14 46.01 -0.77 -8.09
CA SER A 14 45.20 -1.40 -7.04
C SER A 14 43.73 -1.28 -7.42
N GLU A 15 43.11 -2.37 -7.85
CA GLU A 15 41.65 -2.47 -8.00
C GLU A 15 41.03 -2.48 -6.60
N ALA A 16 40.47 -1.34 -6.20
CA ALA A 16 39.61 -1.25 -5.05
C ALA A 16 38.25 -1.89 -5.40
N THR A 17 38.08 -3.14 -5.03
CA THR A 17 36.77 -3.80 -5.04
C THR A 17 35.88 -3.12 -4.01
N ALA A 18 35.02 -2.20 -4.47
CA ALA A 18 33.92 -1.66 -3.66
C ALA A 18 32.94 -2.79 -3.39
N SER A 19 33.03 -3.38 -2.21
CA SER A 19 32.02 -4.26 -1.65
C SER A 19 30.77 -3.43 -1.40
N THR A 20 29.81 -3.42 -2.34
CA THR A 20 28.46 -2.96 -2.10
C THR A 20 27.80 -3.94 -1.14
N GLN A 21 27.89 -3.67 0.17
CA GLN A 21 26.99 -4.30 1.13
C GLN A 21 25.56 -3.94 0.69
N SER A 22 24.86 -4.92 0.14
CA SER A 22 23.43 -4.86 -0.08
C SER A 22 22.78 -4.63 1.28
N ALA A 23 22.34 -3.41 1.54
CA ALA A 23 21.52 -3.12 2.72
C ALA A 23 20.33 -4.09 2.68
N THR A 24 20.17 -4.90 3.71
CA THR A 24 19.03 -5.82 3.84
C THR A 24 17.74 -5.00 3.78
N GLN A 25 17.03 -5.13 2.66
CA GLN A 25 15.77 -4.41 2.45
C GLN A 25 14.69 -5.05 3.30
N ASN A 26 14.16 -4.29 4.25
CA ASN A 26 13.12 -4.75 5.16
C ASN A 26 11.73 -4.55 4.55
N VAL A 27 10.82 -5.47 4.85
CA VAL A 27 9.39 -5.26 4.63
C VAL A 27 8.79 -4.83 5.95
N LEU A 28 8.17 -3.64 5.98
CA LEU A 28 7.51 -3.06 7.14
C LEU A 28 6.01 -3.31 7.06
N PHE A 29 5.40 -3.62 8.20
CA PHE A 29 3.98 -3.96 8.30
C PHE A 29 3.20 -2.92 9.08
N PHE A 30 2.10 -2.45 8.49
CA PHE A 30 1.23 -1.43 9.06
C PHE A 30 -0.11 -2.03 9.45
N CYS A 31 -0.57 -1.71 10.65
CA CYS A 31 -1.87 -2.16 11.14
C CYS A 31 -2.95 -1.17 10.72
N PRO A 32 -3.99 -1.57 9.99
CA PRO A 32 -5.12 -0.70 9.70
C PRO A 32 -5.87 -0.37 11.00
N ARG A 33 -6.19 0.91 11.19
CA ARG A 33 -7.08 1.36 12.27
C ARG A 33 -8.51 0.87 12.03
N TRP A 34 -8.86 0.68 10.76
CA TRP A 34 -10.17 0.23 10.32
C TRP A 34 -10.56 -1.12 10.92
N GLY A 35 -11.72 -1.15 11.58
CA GLY A 35 -12.21 -2.30 12.32
C GLY A 35 -11.71 -2.38 13.77
N SER A 36 -10.95 -1.38 14.23
CA SER A 36 -10.49 -1.27 15.62
C SER A 36 -10.93 0.01 16.29
N GLU A 37 -11.96 0.68 15.77
CA GLU A 37 -12.45 1.99 16.24
C GLU A 37 -13.03 1.91 17.67
N ALA A 38 -13.49 0.74 18.09
CA ALA A 38 -13.96 0.51 19.46
C ALA A 38 -12.85 0.59 20.52
N LEU A 39 -11.58 0.42 20.13
CA LEU A 39 -10.46 0.61 21.04
C LEU A 39 -10.15 2.09 21.22
N SER A 40 -9.80 2.50 22.44
CA SER A 40 -9.23 3.82 22.65
C SER A 40 -7.90 3.97 21.87
N PRO A 41 -7.50 5.19 21.45
CA PRO A 41 -6.21 5.37 20.78
C PRO A 41 -5.01 4.79 21.55
N PRO A 42 -4.87 4.97 22.90
CA PRO A 42 -3.78 4.36 23.66
C PRO A 42 -3.82 2.82 23.64
N ASP A 43 -5.02 2.22 23.79
CA ASP A 43 -5.16 0.76 23.78
C ASP A 43 -4.85 0.17 22.39
N PHE A 44 -5.25 0.89 21.35
CA PHE A 44 -4.92 0.50 19.97
C PHE A 44 -3.42 0.53 19.73
N CYS A 45 -2.72 1.63 20.05
CA CYS A 45 -1.27 1.73 19.82
C CYS A 45 -0.49 0.67 20.60
N ARG A 46 -0.88 0.41 21.87
CA ARG A 46 -0.30 -0.68 22.67
C ARG A 46 -0.51 -2.03 21.98
N LYS A 47 -1.75 -2.36 21.61
CA LYS A 47 -2.09 -3.63 20.93
C LYS A 47 -1.33 -3.81 19.63
N VAL A 48 -1.19 -2.77 18.81
CA VAL A 48 -0.43 -2.77 17.56
C VAL A 48 1.04 -3.04 17.82
N LYS A 49 1.64 -2.36 18.80
CA LYS A 49 3.04 -2.56 19.18
C LYS A 49 3.30 -3.96 19.70
N ASP A 50 2.46 -4.45 20.61
CA ASP A 50 2.58 -5.79 21.18
C ASP A 50 2.41 -6.89 20.12
N ALA A 51 1.60 -6.64 19.08
CA ALA A 51 1.45 -7.56 17.96
C ALA A 51 2.66 -7.56 17.01
N GLY A 52 3.59 -6.60 17.13
CA GLY A 52 4.81 -6.53 16.36
C GLY A 52 4.68 -5.77 15.03
N TYR A 53 3.66 -4.94 14.84
CA TYR A 53 3.59 -4.05 13.69
C TYR A 53 4.63 -2.91 13.79
N ASP A 54 5.08 -2.43 12.64
CA ASP A 54 6.05 -1.34 12.50
C ASP A 54 5.36 0.04 12.52
N GLY A 55 4.06 0.07 12.25
CA GLY A 55 3.28 1.29 12.22
C GLY A 55 1.78 1.05 12.10
N VAL A 56 1.06 2.14 11.87
CA VAL A 56 -0.39 2.15 11.68
C VAL A 56 -0.77 2.78 10.35
N GLU A 57 -1.90 2.35 9.79
CA GLU A 57 -2.54 2.98 8.65
C GLU A 57 -3.92 3.47 9.06
N MET A 58 -4.19 4.78 8.89
CA MET A 58 -5.39 5.38 9.46
C MET A 58 -5.82 6.67 8.78
N VAL A 59 -7.11 6.99 8.86
CA VAL A 59 -7.61 8.33 8.60
C VAL A 59 -7.14 9.24 9.73
N PHE A 60 -6.43 10.33 9.39
CA PHE A 60 -5.97 11.27 10.39
C PHE A 60 -7.09 12.22 10.80
N PRO A 61 -7.28 12.51 12.10
CA PRO A 61 -8.37 13.36 12.56
C PRO A 61 -8.21 14.82 12.11
N GLU A 62 -9.32 15.51 11.93
CA GLU A 62 -9.33 16.96 11.60
C GLU A 62 -9.07 17.84 12.84
N GLU A 63 -9.53 17.38 14.01
CA GLU A 63 -9.45 18.16 15.25
C GLU A 63 -8.03 18.18 15.82
N VAL A 64 -7.50 19.38 16.08
CA VAL A 64 -6.12 19.58 16.58
C VAL A 64 -5.84 18.83 17.88
N LYS A 65 -6.86 18.76 18.78
CA LYS A 65 -6.74 18.02 20.04
C LYS A 65 -6.46 16.53 19.79
N ASP A 66 -7.18 15.93 18.85
CA ASP A 66 -7.03 14.53 18.53
C ASP A 66 -5.73 14.26 17.78
N GLN A 67 -5.33 15.18 16.91
CA GLN A 67 -4.00 15.13 16.25
C GLN A 67 -2.87 15.09 17.26
N SER A 68 -2.92 15.97 18.27
CA SER A 68 -1.89 16.04 19.32
C SER A 68 -1.79 14.75 20.12
N LEU A 69 -2.92 14.11 20.41
CA LEU A 69 -2.97 12.80 21.03
C LEU A 69 -2.27 11.74 20.19
N TRP A 70 -2.59 11.67 18.88
CA TRP A 70 -1.99 10.69 17.99
C TRP A 70 -0.49 10.90 17.82
N TYR A 71 0.00 12.16 17.75
CA TYR A 71 1.45 12.43 17.70
C TYR A 71 2.18 11.83 18.90
N SER A 72 1.68 12.08 20.13
CA SER A 72 2.31 11.53 21.33
C SER A 72 2.29 10.01 21.32
N LEU A 73 1.13 9.39 21.04
CA LEU A 73 0.99 7.94 21.08
C LEU A 73 1.87 7.22 20.06
N LEU A 74 1.96 7.73 18.83
CA LEU A 74 2.82 7.16 17.80
C LEU A 74 4.29 7.25 18.19
N ALA A 75 4.72 8.40 18.74
CA ALA A 75 6.08 8.60 19.23
C ALA A 75 6.41 7.69 20.43
N ASP A 76 5.54 7.63 21.42
CA ASP A 76 5.72 6.85 22.66
C ASP A 76 5.86 5.34 22.38
N HIS A 77 5.16 4.85 21.34
CA HIS A 77 5.23 3.43 20.95
C HIS A 77 6.24 3.16 19.82
N GLY A 78 6.91 4.21 19.28
CA GLY A 78 7.82 4.07 18.14
C GLY A 78 7.13 3.49 16.91
N LEU A 79 5.90 3.92 16.64
CA LEU A 79 5.08 3.50 15.49
C LEU A 79 5.16 4.54 14.37
N GLN A 80 5.40 4.09 13.16
CA GLN A 80 5.29 4.91 11.95
C GLN A 80 3.81 5.06 11.55
N VAL A 81 3.51 6.03 10.68
CA VAL A 81 2.14 6.23 10.20
C VAL A 81 2.07 6.34 8.69
N ILE A 82 1.07 5.68 8.11
CA ILE A 82 0.53 5.91 6.77
C ILE A 82 -0.85 6.53 6.98
N THR A 83 -1.17 7.60 6.28
CA THR A 83 -2.49 8.22 6.38
C THR A 83 -3.36 7.90 5.18
N LEU A 84 -4.66 7.75 5.44
CA LEU A 84 -5.67 7.51 4.42
C LEU A 84 -6.42 8.80 4.09
N GLN A 85 -6.61 9.05 2.80
CA GLN A 85 -7.54 10.04 2.29
C GLN A 85 -8.69 9.30 1.59
N VAL A 86 -9.78 9.05 2.31
CA VAL A 86 -10.96 8.30 1.83
C VAL A 86 -12.25 9.12 1.86
N GLN A 87 -12.20 10.32 2.45
CA GLN A 87 -13.37 11.16 2.76
C GLN A 87 -13.90 11.93 1.54
N ALA A 88 -13.10 12.10 0.48
CA ALA A 88 -13.55 12.73 -0.76
C ALA A 88 -14.53 11.79 -1.49
N GLY A 89 -15.82 12.05 -1.37
CA GLY A 89 -16.88 11.15 -1.78
C GLY A 89 -18.00 11.77 -2.60
N ALA A 90 -18.02 13.09 -2.80
CA ALA A 90 -19.07 13.75 -3.57
C ALA A 90 -19.19 13.23 -5.00
N ASP A 91 -20.42 13.16 -5.53
CA ASP A 91 -20.66 12.74 -6.91
C ASP A 91 -20.28 13.83 -7.90
N ASP A 92 -20.48 15.10 -7.53
CA ASP A 92 -20.05 16.25 -8.33
C ASP A 92 -18.52 16.33 -8.35
N VAL A 93 -17.96 16.45 -9.55
CA VAL A 93 -16.51 16.44 -9.78
C VAL A 93 -15.80 17.56 -9.04
N ASP A 94 -16.33 18.78 -9.10
CA ASP A 94 -15.68 19.95 -8.54
C ASP A 94 -15.77 19.95 -7.00
N GLU A 95 -16.87 19.48 -6.44
CA GLU A 95 -16.99 19.29 -4.99
C GLU A 95 -16.07 18.16 -4.51
N ASN A 96 -16.03 17.04 -5.22
CA ASN A 96 -15.10 15.95 -4.92
C ASN A 96 -13.65 16.43 -4.96
N PHE A 97 -13.31 17.26 -5.95
CA PHE A 97 -11.98 17.85 -6.10
C PHE A 97 -11.60 18.75 -4.91
N ARG A 98 -12.51 19.61 -4.44
CA ARG A 98 -12.31 20.43 -3.23
C ARG A 98 -12.11 19.56 -1.98
N GLN A 99 -12.93 18.51 -1.82
CA GLN A 99 -12.79 17.56 -0.72
C GLN A 99 -11.46 16.81 -0.77
N PHE A 100 -11.03 16.37 -1.95
CA PHE A 100 -9.75 15.72 -2.16
C PHE A 100 -8.59 16.60 -1.68
N GLU A 101 -8.50 17.85 -2.10
CA GLU A 101 -7.48 18.79 -1.65
C GLU A 101 -7.51 19.02 -0.13
N LYS A 102 -8.73 19.26 0.42
CA LYS A 102 -8.92 19.46 1.86
C LYS A 102 -8.35 18.30 2.67
N TYR A 103 -8.77 17.08 2.33
CA TYR A 103 -8.41 15.91 3.12
C TYR A 103 -6.97 15.44 2.90
N LEU A 104 -6.36 15.71 1.76
CA LEU A 104 -4.92 15.53 1.59
C LEU A 104 -4.12 16.45 2.53
N ARG A 105 -4.55 17.71 2.70
CA ARG A 105 -3.90 18.63 3.66
C ARG A 105 -4.05 18.16 5.10
N VAL A 106 -5.20 17.62 5.48
CA VAL A 106 -5.41 17.04 6.82
C VAL A 106 -4.50 15.82 7.00
N ALA A 107 -4.49 14.90 6.04
CA ALA A 107 -3.68 13.69 6.09
C ALA A 107 -2.17 13.99 6.21
N ALA A 108 -1.69 15.03 5.51
CA ALA A 108 -0.28 15.42 5.54
C ALA A 108 0.17 15.95 6.91
N GLN A 109 -0.74 16.44 7.76
CA GLN A 109 -0.40 16.95 9.09
C GLN A 109 0.23 15.86 9.97
N ALA A 110 -0.14 14.59 9.78
CA ALA A 110 0.50 13.47 10.48
C ALA A 110 1.99 13.30 10.18
N LYS A 111 2.53 13.99 9.18
CA LYS A 111 3.88 13.76 8.61
C LYS A 111 4.10 12.28 8.29
N PRO A 112 3.18 11.65 7.54
CA PRO A 112 3.22 10.23 7.30
C PRO A 112 4.36 9.84 6.35
N LEU A 113 4.65 8.54 6.25
CA LEU A 113 5.54 8.04 5.20
C LEU A 113 5.02 8.37 3.80
N PHE A 114 3.71 8.27 3.62
CA PHE A 114 2.96 8.69 2.44
C PHE A 114 1.48 8.77 2.79
N ILE A 115 0.70 9.38 1.89
CA ILE A 115 -0.77 9.38 1.97
C ILE A 115 -1.27 8.34 0.97
N ASN A 116 -2.08 7.38 1.45
CA ASN A 116 -2.87 6.49 0.59
C ASN A 116 -4.19 7.17 0.25
N SER A 117 -4.45 7.40 -1.03
CA SER A 117 -5.60 8.19 -1.50
C SER A 117 -6.59 7.39 -2.32
N HIS A 118 -7.86 7.44 -1.93
CA HIS A 118 -9.01 7.02 -2.74
C HIS A 118 -9.37 8.12 -3.74
N THR A 119 -8.78 8.06 -4.93
CA THR A 119 -8.79 9.16 -5.90
C THR A 119 -9.86 9.00 -6.97
N GLY A 120 -10.59 10.08 -7.23
CA GLY A 120 -11.58 10.15 -8.31
C GLY A 120 -12.75 9.18 -8.16
N LYS A 121 -13.39 8.85 -9.27
CA LYS A 121 -14.52 7.90 -9.34
C LYS A 121 -14.43 7.04 -10.60
N ASP A 122 -14.99 5.85 -10.55
CA ASP A 122 -15.08 4.91 -11.68
C ASP A 122 -15.98 5.41 -12.82
N PHE A 123 -16.96 6.26 -12.51
CA PHE A 123 -17.87 6.87 -13.48
C PHE A 123 -17.44 8.25 -13.99
N TYR A 124 -16.32 8.82 -13.48
CA TYR A 124 -15.72 10.01 -14.07
C TYR A 124 -15.00 9.67 -15.36
N SER A 125 -15.00 10.59 -16.32
CA SER A 125 -14.22 10.46 -17.53
C SER A 125 -12.72 10.36 -17.24
N PHE A 126 -11.95 9.89 -18.23
CA PHE A 126 -10.49 9.86 -18.12
C PHE A 126 -9.91 11.23 -17.81
N GLU A 127 -10.42 12.29 -18.44
CA GLU A 127 -9.92 13.66 -18.23
C GLU A 127 -10.26 14.20 -16.83
N GLU A 128 -11.49 13.95 -16.34
CA GLU A 128 -11.86 14.31 -14.97
C GLU A 128 -10.99 13.61 -13.94
N ASN A 129 -10.79 12.31 -14.06
CA ASN A 129 -9.87 11.56 -13.18
C ASN A 129 -8.42 12.06 -13.31
N SER A 130 -7.98 12.45 -14.51
CA SER A 130 -6.64 12.99 -14.75
C SER A 130 -6.39 14.31 -14.02
N ARG A 131 -7.44 15.14 -13.79
CA ARG A 131 -7.32 16.35 -12.97
C ARG A 131 -6.86 16.05 -11.55
N PHE A 132 -7.42 15.00 -10.93
CA PHE A 132 -7.03 14.56 -9.59
C PHE A 132 -5.58 14.08 -9.54
N ILE A 133 -5.15 13.33 -10.56
CA ILE A 133 -3.77 12.83 -10.63
C ILE A 133 -2.77 13.98 -10.76
N ARG A 134 -3.02 14.93 -11.69
CA ARG A 134 -2.17 16.13 -11.84
C ARG A 134 -2.10 16.91 -10.53
N ARG A 135 -3.27 17.13 -9.89
CA ARG A 135 -3.32 17.84 -8.61
C ARG A 135 -2.60 17.07 -7.49
N GLY A 136 -2.68 15.75 -7.49
CA GLY A 136 -1.91 14.90 -6.57
C GLY A 136 -0.42 15.16 -6.66
N PHE A 137 0.16 15.23 -7.86
CA PHE A 137 1.58 15.56 -8.05
C PHE A 137 1.96 16.99 -7.58
N GLU A 138 1.07 17.96 -7.77
CA GLU A 138 1.28 19.33 -7.27
C GLU A 138 1.27 19.33 -5.74
N MET A 139 0.27 18.71 -5.14
CA MET A 139 0.12 18.63 -3.69
C MET A 139 1.23 17.80 -3.03
N GLU A 140 1.74 16.76 -3.68
CA GLU A 140 2.92 16.03 -3.20
C GLU A 140 4.12 16.98 -3.02
N LYS A 141 4.33 17.92 -3.96
CA LYS A 141 5.37 18.95 -3.86
C LYS A 141 5.05 20.02 -2.81
N GLU A 142 3.79 20.49 -2.76
CA GLU A 142 3.33 21.50 -1.80
C GLU A 142 3.44 21.01 -0.35
N LEU A 143 3.06 19.75 -0.10
CA LEU A 143 2.97 19.18 1.23
C LEU A 143 4.28 18.51 1.68
N GLY A 144 5.19 18.20 0.75
CA GLY A 144 6.42 17.47 1.03
C GLY A 144 6.19 16.02 1.47
N VAL A 145 5.03 15.45 1.12
CA VAL A 145 4.61 14.08 1.48
C VAL A 145 4.22 13.33 0.21
N PRO A 146 4.74 12.12 -0.03
CA PRO A 146 4.33 11.31 -1.17
C PRO A 146 2.83 10.97 -1.13
N ILE A 147 2.17 10.95 -2.29
CA ILE A 147 0.77 10.56 -2.43
C ILE A 147 0.72 9.33 -3.33
N TYR A 148 0.18 8.22 -2.80
CA TYR A 148 -0.05 6.99 -3.54
C TYR A 148 -1.55 6.81 -3.75
N HIS A 149 -1.95 6.35 -4.93
CA HIS A 149 -3.34 6.21 -5.31
C HIS A 149 -3.76 4.75 -5.23
N GLU A 150 -4.80 4.46 -4.46
CA GLU A 150 -5.21 3.08 -4.23
C GLU A 150 -5.93 2.48 -5.44
N ILE A 151 -5.59 1.23 -5.74
CA ILE A 151 -6.39 0.37 -6.60
C ILE A 151 -7.64 -0.03 -5.82
N HIS A 152 -8.77 0.62 -6.14
CA HIS A 152 -10.01 0.42 -5.40
C HIS A 152 -11.23 0.51 -6.33
N ARG A 153 -12.20 -0.43 -6.15
CA ARG A 153 -13.51 -0.36 -6.82
C ARG A 153 -14.21 0.97 -6.49
N GLY A 154 -14.92 1.55 -7.46
CA GLY A 154 -15.55 2.86 -7.31
C GLY A 154 -14.59 4.06 -7.40
N LYS A 155 -13.31 3.84 -7.74
CA LYS A 155 -12.28 4.87 -7.97
C LYS A 155 -11.74 4.79 -9.41
N PHE A 156 -10.93 5.77 -9.85
CA PHE A 156 -10.37 5.73 -11.21
C PHE A 156 -9.67 4.41 -11.54
N SER A 157 -9.11 3.77 -10.54
CA SER A 157 -8.30 2.55 -10.59
C SER A 157 -9.12 1.25 -10.43
N PHE A 158 -10.46 1.33 -10.56
CA PHE A 158 -11.39 0.24 -10.26
C PHE A 158 -11.14 -1.03 -11.08
N HIS A 159 -10.57 -0.91 -12.26
CA HIS A 159 -10.28 -2.01 -13.17
C HIS A 159 -8.92 -1.85 -13.83
N SER A 160 -8.29 -2.96 -14.22
CA SER A 160 -6.94 -2.95 -14.81
C SER A 160 -6.84 -2.14 -16.11
N SER A 161 -7.89 -2.08 -16.93
CA SER A 161 -7.86 -1.35 -18.22
C SER A 161 -7.70 0.16 -18.07
N PRO A 162 -8.57 0.90 -17.35
CA PRO A 162 -8.38 2.32 -17.11
C PRO A 162 -7.11 2.62 -16.33
N THR A 163 -6.71 1.74 -15.38
CA THR A 163 -5.46 1.93 -14.62
C THR A 163 -4.22 1.90 -15.53
N VAL A 164 -4.15 0.96 -16.49
CA VAL A 164 -3.04 0.92 -17.47
C VAL A 164 -3.01 2.17 -18.32
N GLN A 165 -4.16 2.71 -18.75
CA GLN A 165 -4.22 3.97 -19.50
C GLN A 165 -3.69 5.13 -18.64
N MET A 166 -4.07 5.19 -17.37
CA MET A 166 -3.61 6.23 -16.46
C MET A 166 -2.10 6.13 -16.19
N VAL A 167 -1.58 4.92 -15.98
CA VAL A 167 -0.13 4.67 -15.83
C VAL A 167 0.65 5.08 -17.08
N ALA A 168 0.09 4.86 -18.27
CA ALA A 168 0.72 5.28 -19.52
C ALA A 168 0.74 6.81 -19.69
N ALA A 169 -0.34 7.48 -19.28
CA ALA A 169 -0.44 8.94 -19.34
C ALA A 169 0.40 9.64 -18.25
N PHE A 170 0.57 9.00 -17.10
CA PHE A 170 1.29 9.54 -15.94
C PHE A 170 2.38 8.55 -15.47
N PRO A 171 3.57 8.58 -16.10
CA PRO A 171 4.65 7.63 -15.79
C PRO A 171 5.15 7.66 -14.34
N ASP A 172 4.94 8.77 -13.63
CA ASP A 172 5.34 8.93 -12.21
C ASP A 172 4.23 8.55 -11.21
N LEU A 173 3.09 8.05 -11.71
CA LEU A 173 1.97 7.62 -10.88
C LEU A 173 2.40 6.50 -9.93
N LYS A 174 2.15 6.69 -8.63
CA LYS A 174 2.43 5.72 -7.58
C LYS A 174 1.12 5.12 -7.09
N LEU A 175 1.09 3.81 -6.96
CA LEU A 175 -0.11 3.07 -6.60
C LEU A 175 0.05 2.31 -5.28
N VAL A 176 -1.06 2.17 -4.56
CA VAL A 176 -1.26 1.16 -3.53
C VAL A 176 -1.96 -0.04 -4.16
N ALA A 177 -1.36 -1.21 -4.05
CA ALA A 177 -1.86 -2.41 -4.70
C ALA A 177 -2.85 -3.16 -3.80
N ASP A 178 -4.13 -2.84 -3.91
CA ASP A 178 -5.22 -3.68 -3.45
C ASP A 178 -5.85 -4.42 -4.64
N LEU A 179 -5.21 -5.50 -5.03
CA LEU A 179 -5.64 -6.29 -6.20
C LEU A 179 -6.90 -7.11 -5.93
N SER A 180 -7.33 -7.21 -4.68
CA SER A 180 -8.57 -7.88 -4.30
C SER A 180 -9.80 -7.24 -4.96
N HIS A 181 -9.76 -5.92 -5.17
CA HIS A 181 -10.79 -5.19 -5.90
C HIS A 181 -10.87 -5.59 -7.37
N TRP A 182 -9.73 -5.81 -8.01
CA TRP A 182 -9.74 -6.26 -9.41
C TRP A 182 -10.27 -7.70 -9.55
N CYS A 183 -10.03 -8.58 -8.57
CA CYS A 183 -10.62 -9.91 -8.58
C CYS A 183 -12.13 -9.84 -8.63
N CYS A 184 -12.74 -9.03 -7.77
CA CYS A 184 -14.17 -8.83 -7.67
C CYS A 184 -14.74 -8.17 -8.95
N VAL A 185 -14.12 -7.08 -9.43
CA VAL A 185 -14.60 -6.33 -10.60
C VAL A 185 -14.46 -7.12 -11.91
N SER A 186 -13.44 -7.99 -11.99
CA SER A 186 -13.18 -8.82 -13.17
C SER A 186 -13.74 -10.23 -13.06
N GLU A 187 -14.45 -10.56 -11.97
CA GLU A 187 -14.97 -11.90 -11.68
C GLU A 187 -13.93 -13.00 -11.93
N SER A 188 -12.67 -12.76 -11.55
CA SER A 188 -11.56 -13.67 -11.85
C SER A 188 -10.37 -13.49 -10.92
N LEU A 189 -9.48 -14.47 -10.88
CA LEU A 189 -8.16 -14.37 -10.26
C LEU A 189 -7.09 -13.84 -11.24
N LEU A 190 -7.48 -12.98 -12.18
CA LEU A 190 -6.63 -12.27 -13.13
C LEU A 190 -5.66 -13.19 -13.91
N GLY A 191 -6.12 -14.42 -14.21
CA GLY A 191 -5.31 -15.48 -14.80
C GLY A 191 -5.14 -15.44 -16.30
N GLU A 192 -5.99 -14.68 -17.01
CA GLU A 192 -5.99 -14.57 -18.46
C GLU A 192 -4.73 -13.84 -18.98
N LYS A 193 -4.29 -14.18 -20.19
CA LYS A 193 -3.07 -13.61 -20.80
C LYS A 193 -3.06 -12.10 -20.79
N GLN A 194 -4.17 -11.45 -21.14
CA GLN A 194 -4.26 -9.98 -21.13
C GLN A 194 -4.27 -9.39 -19.71
N GLN A 195 -4.93 -10.06 -18.76
CA GLN A 195 -4.93 -9.65 -17.36
C GLN A 195 -3.52 -9.69 -16.78
N LYS A 196 -2.78 -10.79 -17.00
CA LYS A 196 -1.37 -10.91 -16.60
C LYS A 196 -0.49 -9.82 -17.21
N ALA A 197 -0.66 -9.51 -18.50
CA ALA A 197 0.10 -8.45 -19.16
C ALA A 197 -0.18 -7.07 -18.53
N ARG A 198 -1.44 -6.77 -18.14
CA ARG A 198 -1.80 -5.52 -17.46
C ARG A 198 -1.22 -5.47 -16.04
N LEU A 199 -1.22 -6.57 -15.30
CA LEU A 199 -0.56 -6.66 -13.99
C LEU A 199 0.92 -6.31 -14.10
N GLU A 200 1.65 -6.91 -15.06
CA GLU A 200 3.08 -6.61 -15.29
C GLU A 200 3.32 -5.14 -15.68
N THR A 201 2.37 -4.46 -16.33
CA THR A 201 2.44 -3.03 -16.62
C THR A 201 2.28 -2.18 -15.35
N VAL A 202 1.45 -2.62 -14.41
CA VAL A 202 1.08 -1.84 -13.20
C VAL A 202 2.03 -2.11 -12.04
N PHE A 203 2.53 -3.32 -11.85
CA PHE A 203 3.40 -3.69 -10.72
C PHE A 203 4.60 -2.75 -10.50
N PRO A 204 5.31 -2.24 -11.53
CA PRO A 204 6.39 -1.26 -11.32
C PRO A 204 5.93 0.05 -10.66
N ARG A 205 4.62 0.34 -10.68
CA ARG A 205 4.01 1.53 -10.08
C ARG A 205 3.42 1.29 -8.69
N CYS A 206 3.43 0.04 -8.21
CA CYS A 206 2.97 -0.31 -6.86
C CYS A 206 4.08 -0.06 -5.83
N TYR A 207 3.83 0.85 -4.90
CA TYR A 207 4.78 1.27 -3.88
C TYR A 207 4.40 0.78 -2.48
N HIS A 208 3.14 0.42 -2.29
CA HIS A 208 2.57 -0.17 -1.09
C HIS A 208 1.63 -1.30 -1.46
N VAL A 209 1.44 -2.26 -0.57
CA VAL A 209 0.55 -3.40 -0.76
C VAL A 209 -0.51 -3.43 0.34
N HIS A 210 -1.78 -3.43 -0.05
CA HIS A 210 -2.86 -3.90 0.81
C HIS A 210 -3.00 -5.41 0.64
N ALA A 211 -2.56 -6.16 1.65
CA ALA A 211 -2.52 -7.61 1.61
C ALA A 211 -3.87 -8.21 2.04
N ARG A 212 -4.91 -7.89 1.26
CA ARG A 212 -6.24 -8.48 1.35
C ARG A 212 -6.42 -9.50 0.22
N VAL A 213 -7.00 -10.65 0.53
CA VAL A 213 -7.27 -11.71 -0.44
C VAL A 213 -8.70 -11.58 -0.94
N GLY A 214 -8.84 -11.21 -2.19
CA GLY A 214 -10.13 -11.19 -2.90
C GLY A 214 -10.37 -12.48 -3.69
N PHE A 215 -11.58 -12.60 -4.21
CA PHE A 215 -12.02 -13.73 -5.05
C PHE A 215 -13.01 -13.20 -6.11
N PRO A 216 -13.42 -14.01 -7.10
CA PRO A 216 -14.29 -13.54 -8.18
C PRO A 216 -15.58 -12.86 -7.71
N GLU A 217 -16.18 -13.32 -6.63
CA GLU A 217 -17.49 -12.82 -6.14
C GLU A 217 -17.36 -11.76 -5.03
N GLY A 218 -16.13 -11.40 -4.64
CA GLY A 218 -15.95 -10.41 -3.58
C GLY A 218 -14.52 -9.93 -3.38
N PRO A 219 -14.35 -8.73 -2.80
CA PRO A 219 -13.02 -8.16 -2.55
C PRO A 219 -12.33 -8.79 -1.34
N GLN A 220 -13.00 -9.68 -0.59
CA GLN A 220 -12.45 -10.28 0.60
C GLN A 220 -13.03 -11.68 0.85
N VAL A 221 -12.14 -12.66 1.00
CA VAL A 221 -12.50 -13.97 1.53
C VAL A 221 -12.79 -13.89 3.03
N ASN A 222 -13.60 -14.80 3.57
CA ASN A 222 -13.92 -14.81 5.00
C ASN A 222 -12.71 -15.11 5.89
N ASP A 223 -11.88 -16.09 5.50
CA ASP A 223 -10.64 -16.44 6.21
C ASP A 223 -9.63 -17.05 5.23
N PRO A 224 -8.50 -16.39 4.94
CA PRO A 224 -7.52 -16.88 3.96
C PRO A 224 -6.79 -18.15 4.40
N ARG A 225 -6.98 -18.61 5.64
CA ARG A 225 -6.43 -19.87 6.17
C ARG A 225 -7.26 -21.07 5.74
N ALA A 226 -8.50 -20.85 5.35
CA ALA A 226 -9.41 -21.93 4.96
C ALA A 226 -8.99 -22.53 3.60
N PRO A 227 -8.98 -23.87 3.48
CA PRO A 227 -8.43 -24.57 2.30
C PRO A 227 -9.13 -24.23 1.00
N GLU A 228 -10.41 -23.87 1.03
CA GLU A 228 -11.19 -23.43 -0.14
C GLU A 228 -10.64 -22.14 -0.76
N TRP A 229 -9.93 -21.31 0.01
CA TRP A 229 -9.35 -20.06 -0.48
C TRP A 229 -7.88 -20.18 -0.91
N LYS A 230 -7.34 -21.40 -0.88
CA LYS A 230 -5.91 -21.60 -1.21
C LYS A 230 -5.53 -21.05 -2.59
N SER A 231 -6.34 -21.23 -3.61
CA SER A 231 -6.06 -20.71 -4.96
C SER A 231 -6.06 -19.18 -5.01
N ALA A 232 -6.97 -18.54 -4.28
CA ALA A 232 -7.03 -17.09 -4.17
C ALA A 232 -5.83 -16.55 -3.41
N LEU A 233 -5.48 -17.14 -2.27
CA LEU A 233 -4.29 -16.77 -1.50
C LEU A 233 -3.01 -16.93 -2.32
N ASP A 234 -2.83 -18.07 -3.01
CA ASP A 234 -1.65 -18.33 -3.84
C ASP A 234 -1.48 -17.30 -4.97
N ALA A 235 -2.59 -16.90 -5.62
CA ALA A 235 -2.57 -15.86 -6.65
C ALA A 235 -2.09 -14.51 -6.08
N HIS A 236 -2.64 -14.09 -4.96
CA HIS A 236 -2.24 -12.84 -4.29
C HIS A 236 -0.79 -12.89 -3.82
N LEU A 237 -0.34 -13.98 -3.22
CA LEU A 237 1.06 -14.17 -2.84
C LEU A 237 2.00 -14.01 -4.03
N GLY A 238 1.66 -14.58 -5.19
CA GLY A 238 2.46 -14.43 -6.41
C GLY A 238 2.55 -12.98 -6.89
N TRP A 239 1.48 -12.21 -6.81
CA TRP A 239 1.49 -10.78 -7.17
C TRP A 239 2.30 -9.94 -6.18
N TRP A 240 2.14 -10.18 -4.89
CA TRP A 240 2.92 -9.46 -3.86
C TRP A 240 4.40 -9.79 -3.95
N ASP A 241 4.77 -11.05 -4.22
CA ASP A 241 6.16 -11.45 -4.50
C ASP A 241 6.77 -10.64 -5.62
N ARG A 242 6.00 -10.48 -6.72
CA ARG A 242 6.44 -9.72 -7.89
C ARG A 242 6.65 -8.25 -7.57
N ILE A 243 5.71 -7.63 -6.84
CA ILE A 243 5.82 -6.23 -6.40
C ILE A 243 7.04 -6.04 -5.49
N VAL A 244 7.19 -6.89 -4.47
CA VAL A 244 8.33 -6.83 -3.53
C VAL A 244 9.66 -6.99 -4.28
N ALA A 245 9.75 -7.95 -5.20
CA ALA A 245 10.94 -8.16 -6.02
C ALA A 245 11.29 -6.91 -6.87
N LEU A 246 10.30 -6.28 -7.48
CA LEU A 246 10.50 -5.05 -8.27
C LEU A 246 10.95 -3.87 -7.39
N ARG A 247 10.38 -3.70 -6.20
CA ARG A 247 10.82 -2.65 -5.26
C ARG A 247 12.25 -2.89 -4.78
N ARG A 248 12.60 -4.15 -4.48
CA ARG A 248 13.97 -4.53 -4.13
C ARG A 248 14.94 -4.24 -5.27
N ALA A 249 14.61 -4.65 -6.47
CA ALA A 249 15.43 -4.37 -7.65
C ALA A 249 15.61 -2.86 -7.94
N ALA A 250 14.63 -2.04 -7.58
CA ALA A 250 14.71 -0.57 -7.66
C ALA A 250 15.49 0.07 -6.50
N GLY A 251 16.08 -0.69 -5.59
CA GLY A 251 16.88 -0.17 -4.48
C GLY A 251 16.06 0.52 -3.37
N VAL A 252 14.75 0.26 -3.28
CA VAL A 252 13.90 0.85 -2.24
C VAL A 252 14.29 0.27 -0.88
N ALA A 253 14.63 1.12 0.07
CA ALA A 253 15.13 0.69 1.39
C ALA A 253 14.09 -0.12 2.18
N ASN A 254 12.82 0.27 2.13
CA ASN A 254 11.72 -0.40 2.83
C ASN A 254 10.53 -0.57 1.90
N VAL A 255 10.01 -1.80 1.81
CA VAL A 255 8.71 -2.08 1.20
C VAL A 255 7.66 -2.09 2.29
N THR A 256 6.51 -1.49 2.08
CA THR A 256 5.45 -1.40 3.09
C THR A 256 4.25 -2.26 2.70
N ILE A 257 3.66 -2.95 3.69
CA ILE A 257 2.49 -3.81 3.51
C ILE A 257 1.51 -3.58 4.68
N SER A 258 0.23 -3.41 4.36
CA SER A 258 -0.86 -3.45 5.34
C SER A 258 -1.73 -4.67 5.10
N PRO A 259 -1.82 -5.64 6.02
CA PRO A 259 -2.89 -6.63 6.01
C PRO A 259 -4.21 -5.90 6.24
N GLU A 260 -5.05 -5.80 5.21
CA GLU A 260 -6.23 -4.93 5.27
C GLU A 260 -7.53 -5.71 5.11
N PHE A 261 -7.71 -6.77 5.89
CA PHE A 261 -9.03 -7.40 6.00
C PHE A 261 -9.96 -6.47 6.76
N GLY A 262 -11.08 -6.11 6.12
CA GLY A 262 -12.08 -5.19 6.66
C GLY A 262 -13.08 -5.86 7.61
N PRO A 263 -13.76 -5.06 8.45
CA PRO A 263 -14.68 -5.55 9.48
C PRO A 263 -16.05 -5.93 8.91
N ALA A 264 -16.80 -6.70 9.69
CA ALA A 264 -18.20 -7.04 9.40
C ALA A 264 -19.11 -5.79 9.35
N ALA A 265 -18.86 -4.82 10.22
CA ALA A 265 -19.65 -3.56 10.25
C ALA A 265 -19.61 -2.78 8.92
N SER A 266 -18.55 -2.94 8.12
CA SER A 266 -18.45 -2.35 6.79
C SER A 266 -18.83 -3.31 5.66
N GLY A 267 -19.37 -4.48 5.97
CA GLY A 267 -19.83 -5.49 5.01
C GLY A 267 -18.73 -6.28 4.33
N TYR A 268 -17.47 -6.18 4.79
CA TYR A 268 -16.35 -6.93 4.21
C TYR A 268 -16.22 -8.35 4.78
N LEU A 269 -16.32 -8.49 6.09
CA LEU A 269 -16.35 -9.82 6.71
C LEU A 269 -17.79 -10.32 6.77
N PRO A 270 -18.09 -11.51 6.21
CA PRO A 270 -19.43 -12.07 6.29
C PRO A 270 -19.90 -12.30 7.71
N THR A 271 -21.22 -12.22 7.90
CA THR A 271 -21.88 -12.50 9.19
C THR A 271 -22.86 -13.65 9.06
N LEU A 272 -23.13 -14.32 10.17
CA LEU A 272 -24.16 -15.33 10.24
C LEU A 272 -25.55 -14.68 10.06
N PRO A 273 -26.47 -15.32 9.32
CA PRO A 273 -27.83 -14.84 9.18
C PRO A 273 -28.50 -14.67 10.56
N TYR A 274 -29.40 -13.69 10.66
CA TYR A 274 -30.21 -13.34 11.85
C TYR A 274 -29.40 -12.83 13.05
N THR A 275 -28.27 -13.44 13.40
CA THR A 275 -27.46 -13.05 14.58
C THR A 275 -26.49 -11.92 14.28
N GLN A 276 -26.14 -11.74 13.00
CA GLN A 276 -25.13 -10.78 12.52
C GLN A 276 -23.74 -10.98 13.15
N GLN A 277 -23.48 -12.16 13.71
CA GLN A 277 -22.17 -12.48 14.24
C GLN A 277 -21.16 -12.70 13.12
N PRO A 278 -19.98 -12.09 13.18
CA PRO A 278 -18.92 -12.34 12.20
C PRO A 278 -18.52 -13.81 12.15
N VAL A 279 -18.28 -14.34 10.94
CA VAL A 279 -17.87 -15.75 10.75
C VAL A 279 -16.39 -15.97 11.11
N ALA A 280 -15.61 -14.92 11.29
CA ALA A 280 -14.20 -14.99 11.65
C ALA A 280 -13.77 -13.74 12.45
N ASP A 281 -12.57 -13.77 13.02
CA ASP A 281 -11.96 -12.65 13.74
C ASP A 281 -11.03 -11.86 12.80
N GLN A 282 -11.43 -10.62 12.49
CA GLN A 282 -10.67 -9.72 11.62
C GLN A 282 -9.24 -9.48 12.13
N TRP A 283 -9.08 -9.24 13.44
CA TRP A 283 -7.75 -9.00 14.01
C TRP A 283 -6.85 -10.22 13.88
N ALA A 284 -7.38 -11.41 14.16
CA ALA A 284 -6.63 -12.65 14.02
C ALA A 284 -6.24 -12.92 12.56
N ILE A 285 -7.09 -12.58 11.58
CA ILE A 285 -6.78 -12.68 10.16
C ILE A 285 -5.65 -11.72 9.79
N ASN A 286 -5.76 -10.44 10.13
CA ASN A 286 -4.74 -9.43 9.82
C ASN A 286 -3.39 -9.78 10.46
N LYS A 287 -3.40 -10.25 11.71
CA LYS A 287 -2.18 -10.73 12.39
C LYS A 287 -1.57 -11.94 11.68
N TYR A 288 -2.40 -12.91 11.28
CA TYR A 288 -1.93 -14.08 10.52
C TYR A 288 -1.28 -13.66 9.19
N MET A 289 -1.90 -12.76 8.45
CA MET A 289 -1.36 -12.28 7.18
C MET A 289 -0.03 -11.54 7.38
N MET A 290 0.07 -10.70 8.41
CA MET A 290 1.34 -10.07 8.77
C MET A 290 2.43 -11.12 9.06
N ASP A 291 2.14 -12.10 9.90
CA ASP A 291 3.12 -13.14 10.28
C ASP A 291 3.55 -13.99 9.07
N LEU A 292 2.59 -14.37 8.23
CA LEU A 292 2.84 -15.12 7.00
C LEU A 292 3.80 -14.35 6.08
N LEU A 293 3.51 -13.07 5.84
CA LEU A 293 4.28 -12.24 4.91
C LEU A 293 5.62 -11.80 5.53
N ARG A 294 5.68 -11.56 6.83
CA ARG A 294 6.94 -11.30 7.54
C ARG A 294 7.87 -12.50 7.44
N LYS A 295 7.34 -13.69 7.67
CA LYS A 295 8.11 -14.94 7.45
C LYS A 295 8.56 -15.09 6.00
N ARG A 296 7.73 -14.70 5.03
CA ARG A 296 8.04 -14.84 3.60
C ARG A 296 9.12 -13.87 3.12
N TYR A 297 9.14 -12.63 3.63
CA TYR A 297 9.97 -11.56 3.06
C TYR A 297 11.17 -11.16 3.92
N ASN A 298 11.10 -11.33 5.23
CA ASN A 298 12.14 -10.88 6.17
C ASN A 298 12.95 -12.04 6.77
N LEU A 299 12.78 -13.27 6.27
CA LEU A 299 13.67 -14.36 6.66
C LEU A 299 15.03 -14.15 5.99
N VAL A 300 15.99 -13.83 6.80
CA VAL A 300 17.42 -14.08 6.59
C VAL A 300 17.85 -15.16 7.54
#